data_59222bd50cc3e4ec9f19fcf9cc7e3bd8
#
_entry.id   59222bd50cc3e4ec9f19fcf9cc7e3bd8
#
_cell.length_a   1.000
_cell.length_b   1.000
_cell.length_c   1.000
_cell.angle_alpha   90.00
_cell.angle_beta   90.00
_cell.angle_gamma   90.00
#
_symmetry.space_group_name_H-M   'P 1'
#
loop_
_entity.id
_entity.type
_entity.pdbx_description
1 polymer ?
#
loop_
_entity_poly.entity_id
_entity_poly.type
_entity_poly.pdbx_seq_one_letter_code
_entity_poly.pdbx_strand_id
1 'polypeptide(L)'
;MLLPIALAACAGGETSGGTSFTSDRGIAEQPYPNNYRAEILAFMHTYLNNPVGVSEAMMAEPVQRTVGGRIRYVSCLRYAAKDSDGSYHGAGERAVVYVDGRLDRIIEKGAEVCSGVTYGPFPELEKMSR
;
A
#
# COMPACT_ATOMS: atom_id res chain seq x y z
N MET A 1 -46.80 1.21 -27.82
CA MET A 1 -46.27 1.14 -27.61
C MET A 1 -45.41 1.12 -26.97
N LEU A 2 -44.97 1.09 -26.74
CA LEU A 2 -44.15 1.01 -26.21
C LEU A 2 -43.27 0.90 -25.54
N LEU A 3 -42.89 0.87 -25.33
CA LEU A 3 -42.07 0.72 -24.76
C LEU A 3 -41.23 0.62 -24.11
N PRO A 4 -41.21 0.65 -23.97
CA PRO A 4 -40.43 0.45 -23.42
C PRO A 4 -39.64 0.39 -22.81
N ILE A 5 -39.34 0.39 -22.86
CA ILE A 5 -38.53 0.30 -22.36
C ILE A 5 -37.78 0.24 -21.62
N ALA A 6 -37.82 0.23 -21.69
CA ALA A 6 -37.03 0.19 -21.10
C ALA A 6 -36.36 0.03 -20.39
N LEU A 7 -36.19 -0.04 -20.42
CA LEU A 7 -35.46 -0.20 -19.78
C LEU A 7 -34.71 -0.34 -19.16
N ALA A 8 -34.74 -0.47 -19.24
CA ALA A 8 -34.02 -0.57 -18.72
C ALA A 8 -33.29 -0.59 -18.10
N ALA A 9 -33.25 -0.59 -18.23
CA ALA A 9 -32.51 -0.54 -17.68
C ALA A 9 -31.86 -0.63 -16.96
N CYS A 10 -31.84 -0.67 -17.04
CA CYS A 10 -31.22 -0.68 -16.37
C CYS A 10 -30.53 -0.85 -15.79
N ALA A 11 -30.62 -0.98 -16.03
CA ALA A 11 -30.04 -1.03 -15.47
C ALA A 11 -29.35 -1.15 -14.91
N GLY A 12 -29.27 -1.36 -15.07
CA GLY A 12 -28.59 -1.26 -14.54
C GLY A 12 -27.95 -1.47 -14.08
N GLY A 13 -27.86 -1.55 -14.30
CA GLY A 13 -27.20 -1.43 -13.89
C GLY A 13 -26.62 -1.62 -13.42
N GLU A 14 -26.31 -1.57 -13.56
CA GLU A 14 -25.73 -1.51 -13.04
C GLU A 14 -25.41 -1.69 -12.35
N THR A 15 -25.49 -1.95 -12.67
CA THR A 15 -25.21 -1.94 -11.90
C THR A 15 -24.82 -2.35 -11.24
N SER A 16 -24.73 -2.71 -11.47
CA SER A 16 -24.46 -2.94 -10.79
C SER A 16 -24.00 -3.14 -10.10
N GLY A 17 -23.90 -3.40 -10.13
CA GLY A 17 -23.48 -3.37 -9.43
C GLY A 17 -23.25 -3.57 -8.58
N GLY A 18 -23.18 -3.60 -8.45
CA GLY A 18 -22.91 -3.53 -7.63
C GLY A 18 -22.71 -3.93 -6.79
N THR A 19 -22.65 -4.12 -6.79
CA THR A 19 -22.57 -4.40 -5.88
C THR A 19 -21.89 -4.80 -5.21
N SER A 20 -21.24 -5.04 -5.08
CA SER A 20 -20.56 -5.31 -4.31
C SER A 20 -19.85 -4.88 -3.92
N PHE A 21 -19.62 -4.62 -3.73
CA PHE A 21 -19.14 -4.07 -3.27
C PHE A 21 -18.57 -4.16 -2.55
N THR A 22 -18.43 -4.40 -2.59
CA THR A 22 -18.02 -4.46 -1.80
C THR A 22 -16.88 -4.34 -1.63
N SER A 23 -16.68 -4.43 -1.20
CA SER A 23 -15.56 -4.33 -0.77
C SER A 23 -14.59 -4.25 -1.72
N ASP A 24 -14.20 -5.03 -2.19
CA ASP A 24 -13.18 -4.89 -2.94
C ASP A 24 -13.54 -4.76 -4.27
N ARG A 25 -13.60 -3.73 -4.75
CA ARG A 25 -13.85 -3.52 -6.00
C ARG A 25 -12.64 -3.42 -6.71
N GLY A 26 -11.77 -4.29 -6.74
CA GLY A 26 -10.48 -4.25 -7.31
C GLY A 26 -10.31 -3.38 -8.50
N ILE A 27 -11.33 -3.20 -9.27
CA ILE A 27 -11.27 -2.32 -10.39
C ILE A 27 -11.74 -0.95 -10.07
N ALA A 28 -12.33 -0.77 -8.92
CA ALA A 28 -12.79 0.53 -8.56
C ALA A 28 -11.64 1.39 -8.17
N GLU A 29 -11.80 2.68 -8.28
CA GLU A 29 -10.78 3.59 -7.86
C GLU A 29 -10.57 3.47 -6.38
N GLN A 30 -9.33 3.37 -5.99
CA GLN A 30 -8.96 3.33 -4.60
C GLN A 30 -8.68 4.74 -4.12
N PRO A 31 -9.11 5.11 -2.93
CA PRO A 31 -8.76 6.42 -2.40
C PRO A 31 -7.28 6.52 -2.08
N TYR A 32 -6.75 7.71 -2.26
CA TYR A 32 -5.35 7.96 -1.95
C TYR A 32 -5.15 7.83 -0.43
N PRO A 33 -4.11 7.13 0.02
CA PRO A 33 -3.88 6.96 1.45
C PRO A 33 -3.24 8.21 2.05
N ASN A 34 -4.06 9.15 2.47
CA ASN A 34 -3.57 10.46 2.89
C ASN A 34 -2.69 10.43 4.13
N ASN A 35 -2.87 9.44 5.00
CA ASN A 35 -2.06 9.34 6.22
C ASN A 35 -0.96 8.32 6.10
N TYR A 36 -0.45 8.12 4.90
CA TYR A 36 0.46 7.00 4.67
C TYR A 36 1.72 7.05 5.55
N ARG A 37 2.29 8.24 5.77
CA ARG A 37 3.51 8.30 6.58
C ARG A 37 3.24 7.87 8.01
N ALA A 38 2.17 8.38 8.60
CA ALA A 38 1.83 8.03 9.99
C ALA A 38 1.47 6.56 10.11
N GLU A 39 0.77 6.01 9.12
CA GLU A 39 0.39 4.61 9.16
C GLU A 39 1.61 3.70 9.03
N ILE A 40 2.55 4.08 8.16
CA ILE A 40 3.77 3.29 8.00
C ILE A 40 4.54 3.29 9.32
N LEU A 41 4.68 4.44 9.96
CA LEU A 41 5.43 4.52 11.20
C LEU A 41 4.77 3.69 12.29
N ALA A 42 3.45 3.76 12.41
CA ALA A 42 2.72 2.97 13.40
C ALA A 42 2.87 1.48 13.13
N PHE A 43 2.77 1.09 11.87
CA PHE A 43 2.89 -0.32 11.50
C PHE A 43 4.31 -0.82 11.79
N MET A 44 5.32 -0.04 11.40
CA MET A 44 6.70 -0.47 11.56
C MET A 44 7.11 -0.56 13.02
N HIS A 45 6.47 0.22 13.88
CA HIS A 45 6.79 0.17 15.30
C HIS A 45 6.54 -1.23 15.87
N THR A 46 5.52 -1.92 15.41
CA THR A 46 5.27 -3.29 15.86
C THR A 46 5.84 -4.34 14.93
N TYR A 47 6.01 -3.99 13.66
CA TYR A 47 6.49 -4.96 12.68
C TYR A 47 7.98 -5.27 12.88
N LEU A 48 8.76 -4.26 13.21
CA LEU A 48 10.20 -4.45 13.38
C LEU A 48 10.46 -5.03 14.76
N ASN A 49 11.30 -6.06 14.80
CA ASN A 49 11.72 -6.63 16.08
C ASN A 49 12.47 -5.59 16.91
N ASN A 50 13.28 -4.79 16.23
CA ASN A 50 14.08 -3.80 16.91
C ASN A 50 14.06 -2.55 16.07
N PRO A 51 13.12 -1.64 16.33
CA PRO A 51 13.02 -0.41 15.53
C PRO A 51 14.19 0.55 15.77
N VAL A 52 14.92 0.36 16.86
CA VAL A 52 16.08 1.20 17.13
C VAL A 52 17.21 0.76 16.21
N GLY A 53 17.88 1.74 15.60
CA GLY A 53 19.02 1.40 14.75
C GLY A 53 18.70 1.15 13.32
N VAL A 54 17.49 1.46 12.90
CA VAL A 54 17.17 1.41 11.46
C VAL A 54 17.99 2.49 10.77
N SER A 55 18.56 2.15 9.63
CA SER A 55 19.38 3.08 8.86
C SER A 55 19.01 3.03 7.40
N GLU A 56 19.44 4.03 6.66
CA GLU A 56 19.24 4.12 5.22
C GLU A 56 17.76 4.05 4.83
N ALA A 57 16.92 4.68 5.65
CA ALA A 57 15.48 4.64 5.39
C ALA A 57 15.10 5.60 4.28
N MET A 58 14.44 5.07 3.28
CA MET A 58 13.94 5.81 2.13
C MET A 58 12.52 5.37 1.86
N MET A 59 11.72 6.27 1.33
CA MET A 59 10.33 5.97 1.04
C MET A 59 9.91 6.68 -0.24
N ALA A 60 9.05 6.05 -1.01
CA ALA A 60 8.44 6.67 -2.17
C ALA A 60 6.99 6.98 -1.84
N GLU A 61 6.48 8.07 -2.39
CA GLU A 61 5.08 8.42 -2.21
C GLU A 61 4.19 7.35 -2.82
N PRO A 62 2.96 7.22 -2.35
CA PRO A 62 2.07 6.18 -2.87
C PRO A 62 1.86 6.32 -4.37
N VAL A 63 1.97 5.20 -5.06
CA VAL A 63 1.70 5.13 -6.50
C VAL A 63 0.79 3.94 -6.74
N GLN A 64 0.08 3.95 -7.85
CA GLN A 64 -0.81 2.85 -8.18
C GLN A 64 -0.04 1.75 -8.87
N ARG A 65 -0.27 0.53 -8.44
CA ARG A 65 0.35 -0.66 -9.03
C ARG A 65 -0.68 -1.78 -9.03
N THR A 66 -0.44 -2.77 -9.88
CA THR A 66 -1.26 -3.97 -9.87
C THR A 66 -0.66 -4.94 -8.87
N VAL A 67 -1.44 -5.31 -7.88
CA VAL A 67 -1.02 -6.24 -6.83
C VAL A 67 -2.07 -7.33 -6.75
N GLY A 68 -1.66 -8.56 -7.04
CA GLY A 68 -2.58 -9.67 -7.01
C GLY A 68 -3.74 -9.51 -7.97
N GLY A 69 -3.48 -8.89 -9.13
CA GLY A 69 -4.51 -8.69 -10.13
C GLY A 69 -5.42 -7.51 -9.89
N ARG A 70 -5.15 -6.71 -8.86
CA ARG A 70 -6.00 -5.57 -8.53
C ARG A 70 -5.15 -4.32 -8.44
N ILE A 71 -5.77 -3.18 -8.73
CA ILE A 71 -5.08 -1.91 -8.64
C ILE A 71 -5.10 -1.45 -7.20
N ARG A 72 -3.92 -1.15 -6.67
CA ARG A 72 -3.77 -0.69 -5.30
C ARG A 72 -2.77 0.44 -5.25
N TYR A 73 -2.90 1.31 -4.26
CA TYR A 73 -1.81 2.22 -3.94
C TYR A 73 -0.76 1.45 -3.16
N VAL A 74 0.51 1.73 -3.45
CA VAL A 74 1.62 1.15 -2.69
C VAL A 74 2.62 2.25 -2.41
N SER A 75 3.24 2.19 -1.23
CA SER A 75 4.36 3.04 -0.89
C SER A 75 5.57 2.14 -0.78
N CYS A 76 6.58 2.42 -1.58
CA CYS A 76 7.78 1.62 -1.53
C CYS A 76 8.69 2.13 -0.43
N LEU A 77 9.37 1.21 0.22
CA LEU A 77 10.13 1.50 1.43
C LEU A 77 11.43 0.73 1.37
N ARG A 78 12.51 1.39 1.71
CA ARG A 78 13.82 0.75 1.81
C ARG A 78 14.44 1.12 3.14
N TYR A 79 15.02 0.16 3.81
CA TYR A 79 15.73 0.42 5.05
C TYR A 79 16.61 -0.77 5.38
N ALA A 80 17.61 -0.55 6.20
CA ALA A 80 18.42 -1.60 6.79
C ALA A 80 18.07 -1.66 8.26
N ALA A 81 17.76 -2.86 8.74
CA ALA A 81 17.38 -3.06 10.14
C ALA A 81 18.22 -4.16 10.74
N LYS A 82 18.38 -4.09 12.06
CA LYS A 82 19.11 -5.13 12.76
C LYS A 82 18.22 -6.32 13.05
N ASP A 83 18.79 -7.48 12.93
CA ASP A 83 18.17 -8.69 13.40
C ASP A 83 18.28 -8.80 14.90
N SER A 84 17.72 -9.87 15.44
CA SER A 84 17.80 -10.14 16.88
C SER A 84 19.24 -10.34 17.32
N ASP A 85 20.14 -10.76 16.42
CA ASP A 85 21.55 -10.97 16.77
C ASP A 85 22.40 -9.72 16.54
N GLY A 86 21.80 -8.61 16.17
CA GLY A 86 22.51 -7.37 15.97
C GLY A 86 23.09 -7.16 14.60
N SER A 87 22.87 -8.09 13.68
CA SER A 87 23.40 -7.96 12.32
C SER A 87 22.47 -7.16 11.45
N TYR A 88 23.05 -6.37 10.54
CA TYR A 88 22.26 -5.66 9.55
C TYR A 88 22.14 -6.49 8.29
N HIS A 89 20.97 -6.42 7.68
CA HIS A 89 20.77 -6.89 6.33
C HIS A 89 20.68 -5.70 5.41
N GLY A 90 20.95 -5.90 4.14
CA GLY A 90 20.91 -4.82 3.18
C GLY A 90 19.54 -4.18 3.08
N ALA A 91 19.52 -2.97 2.56
CA ALA A 91 18.29 -2.20 2.42
C ALA A 91 17.52 -2.70 1.20
N GLY A 92 16.71 -3.71 1.38
CA GLY A 92 15.89 -4.25 0.30
C GLY A 92 14.63 -3.43 0.10
N GLU A 93 14.03 -3.55 -1.07
CA GLU A 93 12.79 -2.85 -1.36
C GLU A 93 11.60 -3.63 -0.84
N ARG A 94 10.72 -2.93 -0.17
CA ARG A 94 9.47 -3.48 0.35
C ARG A 94 8.33 -2.62 -0.14
N ALA A 95 7.16 -3.21 -0.29
CA ALA A 95 5.99 -2.47 -0.75
C ALA A 95 4.92 -2.52 0.32
N VAL A 96 4.51 -1.35 0.79
CA VAL A 96 3.39 -1.21 1.70
C VAL A 96 2.14 -1.05 0.85
N VAL A 97 1.18 -1.94 1.03
CA VAL A 97 -0.02 -1.99 0.20
C VAL A 97 -1.19 -1.42 0.98
N TYR A 98 -1.96 -0.56 0.32
CA TYR A 98 -3.13 0.06 0.93
C TYR A 98 -4.39 -0.47 0.29
N VAL A 99 -5.43 -0.63 1.12
CA VAL A 99 -6.76 -1.00 0.65
C VAL A 99 -7.73 0.00 1.23
N ASP A 100 -8.52 0.62 0.36
CA ASP A 100 -9.50 1.63 0.75
C ASP A 100 -8.85 2.76 1.55
N GLY A 101 -7.64 3.13 1.18
CA GLY A 101 -6.95 4.25 1.80
C GLY A 101 -6.24 3.94 3.10
N ARG A 102 -6.24 2.68 3.53
CA ARG A 102 -5.64 2.27 4.79
C ARG A 102 -4.56 1.23 4.55
N LEU A 103 -3.53 1.27 5.33
CA LEU A 103 -2.44 0.30 5.22
C LEU A 103 -2.97 -1.09 5.50
N ASP A 104 -2.69 -2.01 4.59
CA ASP A 104 -3.19 -3.37 4.68
C ASP A 104 -2.07 -4.35 5.03
N ARG A 105 -0.98 -4.30 4.31
CA ARG A 105 0.11 -5.24 4.54
C ARG A 105 1.40 -4.74 3.89
N ILE A 106 2.48 -5.43 4.18
CA ILE A 106 3.76 -5.15 3.57
C ILE A 106 4.22 -6.37 2.78
N ILE A 107 4.78 -6.14 1.61
CA ILE A 107 5.37 -7.17 0.78
C ILE A 107 6.87 -7.04 0.94
N GLU A 108 7.50 -8.06 1.52
CA GLU A 108 8.92 -7.97 1.85
C GLU A 108 9.81 -7.94 0.62
N LYS A 109 9.45 -8.65 -0.41
CA LYS A 109 10.24 -8.64 -1.64
C LYS A 109 9.49 -7.83 -2.66
N GLY A 110 9.64 -6.53 -2.56
CA GLY A 110 8.83 -5.62 -3.33
C GLY A 110 9.47 -5.05 -4.58
N ALA A 111 10.65 -5.52 -4.95
CA ALA A 111 11.39 -4.89 -6.04
C ALA A 111 10.58 -4.79 -7.34
N GLU A 112 9.82 -5.82 -7.65
CA GLU A 112 9.05 -5.83 -8.88
C GLU A 112 7.94 -4.78 -8.85
N VAL A 113 7.20 -4.74 -7.74
CA VAL A 113 6.12 -3.78 -7.58
C VAL A 113 6.66 -2.36 -7.51
N CYS A 114 7.87 -2.21 -7.00
CA CYS A 114 8.47 -0.90 -6.78
C CYS A 114 9.30 -0.40 -7.96
N SER A 115 9.24 -1.09 -9.08
CA SER A 115 10.03 -0.70 -10.23
C SER A 115 9.66 0.72 -10.65
N GLY A 116 10.67 1.56 -10.85
CA GLY A 116 10.46 2.90 -11.37
C GLY A 116 10.03 3.97 -10.38
N VAL A 117 9.91 3.63 -9.10
CA VAL A 117 9.51 4.66 -8.13
C VAL A 117 10.70 5.55 -7.78
N THR A 118 10.39 6.74 -7.29
CA THR A 118 11.41 7.68 -6.84
C THR A 118 11.41 7.72 -5.32
N TYR A 119 12.56 7.40 -4.75
CA TYR A 119 12.72 7.38 -3.30
C TYR A 119 13.19 8.72 -2.77
N GLY A 120 12.73 9.07 -1.60
CA GLY A 120 13.26 10.20 -0.84
C GLY A 120 13.58 9.76 0.57
N PRO A 121 14.28 10.58 1.34
CA PRO A 121 14.66 10.19 2.70
C PRO A 121 13.44 10.04 3.60
N PHE A 122 13.56 9.14 4.56
CA PHE A 122 12.48 8.89 5.52
C PHE A 122 13.10 8.87 6.93
N PRO A 123 13.54 10.02 7.41
CA PRO A 123 14.28 10.06 8.68
C PRO A 123 13.43 9.68 9.89
N GLU A 124 12.12 9.82 9.80
CA GLU A 124 11.26 9.46 10.92
C GLU A 124 11.42 7.99 11.29
N LEU A 125 11.62 7.14 10.28
CA LEU A 125 11.80 5.72 10.54
C LEU A 125 13.14 5.48 11.24
N GLU A 126 14.16 6.23 10.87
CA GLU A 126 15.48 6.07 11.47
C GLU A 126 15.50 6.53 12.92
N LYS A 127 14.59 7.42 13.29
CA LYS A 127 14.54 7.96 14.65
C LYS A 127 13.58 7.20 15.54
N MET A 128 13.01 6.12 15.05
CA MET A 128 12.01 5.39 15.81
C MET A 128 12.64 4.76 17.04
N SER A 129 11.91 4.77 18.14
CA SER A 129 12.36 4.14 19.36
C SER A 129 11.36 3.08 19.78
N ARG A 130 11.77 2.24 20.73
CA ARG A 130 10.89 1.19 21.21
C ARG A 130 9.70 1.72 21.94
#